data_354bf1cb32dc8639034a9cd3ae91f791
#
_entry.id   354bf1cb32dc8639034a9cd3ae91f791
#
_cell.length_a   1.000
_cell.length_b   1.000
_cell.length_c   1.000
_cell.angle_alpha   90.00
_cell.angle_beta   90.00
_cell.angle_gamma   90.00
#
_symmetry.space_group_name_H-M   'P 1'
#
loop_
_entity.id
_entity.type
_entity.pdbx_description
1 polymer ?
#
loop_
_entity_poly.entity_id
_entity_poly.type
_entity_poly.pdbx_seq_one_letter_code
_entity_poly.pdbx_strand_id
1 'polypeptide(L)'
;MELANVLVIEDDDIVARTIERSLRGEEFRVDLASSGVEGLKAARRNRPELIILDVIMPGMDGFAVCREIRADPVLTNIPVLFLTAKIKDEDKITGFNAGADDYLCKPFNIDELILRVRAILRRTQHPASAGTTQGTTVSVGEYSLDTATFELHTPHRGKVRLTPVQYDLLYHLMSHPGQIYSPMRLLNEVWDYPTDTGSPDLVRVHVKNLRELVELDPRTPAFIRTVPGYGYTVSIDPN
;
A
#
# COMPACT_ATOMS: atom_id res chain seq x y z
N MET A 1 -23.57 8.69 -7.74
CA MET A 1 -22.13 8.37 -7.58
C MET A 1 -21.96 6.92 -7.97
N GLU A 2 -20.93 6.62 -8.76
CA GLU A 2 -20.60 5.23 -9.11
C GLU A 2 -20.03 4.55 -7.86
N LEU A 3 -20.48 3.33 -7.56
CA LEU A 3 -20.01 2.59 -6.39
C LEU A 3 -18.58 2.10 -6.65
N ALA A 4 -17.68 2.29 -5.70
CA ALA A 4 -16.32 1.77 -5.82
C ALA A 4 -16.31 0.24 -5.90
N ASN A 5 -15.55 -0.30 -6.86
CA ASN A 5 -15.48 -1.73 -7.10
C ASN A 5 -14.35 -2.39 -6.30
N VAL A 6 -14.69 -3.32 -5.43
CA VAL A 6 -13.77 -4.10 -4.59
C VAL A 6 -13.77 -5.55 -5.05
N LEU A 7 -12.61 -6.10 -5.39
CA LEU A 7 -12.43 -7.52 -5.67
C LEU A 7 -11.95 -8.23 -4.41
N VAL A 8 -12.67 -9.26 -3.98
CA VAL A 8 -12.28 -10.14 -2.87
C VAL A 8 -11.80 -11.47 -3.44
N ILE A 9 -10.57 -11.86 -3.13
CA ILE A 9 -9.95 -13.13 -3.53
C ILE A 9 -9.73 -13.95 -2.27
N GLU A 10 -10.59 -14.95 -2.05
CA GLU A 10 -10.68 -15.73 -0.81
C GLU A 10 -11.25 -17.11 -1.15
N ASP A 11 -10.60 -18.18 -0.74
CA ASP A 11 -11.04 -19.56 -1.04
C ASP A 11 -12.10 -20.08 -0.07
N ASP A 12 -12.19 -19.51 1.14
CA ASP A 12 -13.28 -19.81 2.08
C ASP A 12 -14.55 -19.02 1.71
N ASP A 13 -15.55 -19.71 1.16
CA ASP A 13 -16.83 -19.12 0.72
C ASP A 13 -17.58 -18.40 1.87
N ILE A 14 -17.45 -18.87 3.11
CA ILE A 14 -18.08 -18.24 4.28
C ILE A 14 -17.44 -16.88 4.56
N VAL A 15 -16.10 -16.82 4.55
CA VAL A 15 -15.35 -15.59 4.76
C VAL A 15 -15.62 -14.62 3.61
N ALA A 16 -15.51 -15.09 2.35
CA ALA A 16 -15.77 -14.28 1.16
C ALA A 16 -17.15 -13.64 1.18
N ARG A 17 -18.21 -14.41 1.46
CA ARG A 17 -19.58 -13.90 1.54
C ARG A 17 -19.83 -13.00 2.74
N THR A 18 -19.13 -13.23 3.85
CA THR A 18 -19.22 -12.34 5.01
C THR A 18 -18.68 -10.96 4.67
N ILE A 19 -17.50 -10.91 4.01
CA ILE A 19 -16.92 -9.65 3.52
C ILE A 19 -17.84 -8.98 2.51
N GLU A 20 -18.33 -9.74 1.52
CA GLU A 20 -19.23 -9.24 0.48
C GLU A 20 -20.47 -8.56 1.09
N ARG A 21 -21.17 -9.23 2.01
CA ARG A 21 -22.37 -8.70 2.64
C ARG A 21 -22.08 -7.42 3.43
N SER A 22 -20.97 -7.42 4.16
CA SER A 22 -20.59 -6.27 4.99
C SER A 22 -20.25 -5.04 4.14
N LEU A 23 -19.53 -5.23 3.05
CA LEU A 23 -19.13 -4.14 2.16
C LEU A 23 -20.31 -3.65 1.28
N ARG A 24 -21.17 -4.52 0.79
CA ARG A 24 -22.35 -4.12 -0.01
C ARG A 24 -23.32 -3.21 0.75
N GLY A 25 -23.43 -3.34 2.06
CA GLY A 25 -24.22 -2.43 2.90
C GLY A 25 -23.66 -1.01 3.00
N GLU A 26 -22.43 -0.80 2.54
CA GLU A 26 -21.61 0.38 2.78
C GLU A 26 -21.23 1.16 1.51
N GLU A 27 -21.95 1.00 0.42
CA GLU A 27 -21.68 1.74 -0.83
C GLU A 27 -20.57 1.16 -1.71
N PHE A 28 -20.27 -0.15 -1.62
CA PHE A 28 -19.30 -0.80 -2.48
C PHE A 28 -19.95 -1.84 -3.40
N ARG A 29 -19.46 -1.92 -4.63
CA ARG A 29 -19.68 -3.07 -5.48
C ARG A 29 -18.59 -4.10 -5.18
N VAL A 30 -18.99 -5.36 -4.95
CA VAL A 30 -18.06 -6.43 -4.59
C VAL A 30 -18.13 -7.55 -5.59
N ASP A 31 -16.98 -7.87 -6.18
CA ASP A 31 -16.76 -9.05 -7.00
C ASP A 31 -16.01 -10.10 -6.16
N LEU A 32 -16.35 -11.38 -6.30
CA LEU A 32 -15.69 -12.49 -5.61
C LEU A 32 -14.89 -13.35 -6.58
N ALA A 33 -13.76 -13.87 -6.10
CA ALA A 33 -12.98 -14.90 -6.77
C ALA A 33 -12.50 -15.92 -5.71
N SER A 34 -12.64 -17.21 -6.02
CA SER A 34 -12.36 -18.32 -5.11
C SER A 34 -10.92 -18.85 -5.21
N SER A 35 -10.09 -18.26 -6.05
CA SER A 35 -8.69 -18.65 -6.23
C SER A 35 -7.84 -17.51 -6.80
N GLY A 36 -6.52 -17.57 -6.60
CA GLY A 36 -5.60 -16.58 -7.14
C GLY A 36 -5.68 -16.43 -8.66
N VAL A 37 -5.82 -17.53 -9.39
CA VAL A 37 -5.93 -17.53 -10.87
C VAL A 37 -7.21 -16.84 -11.33
N GLU A 38 -8.33 -17.14 -10.67
CA GLU A 38 -9.62 -16.50 -10.95
C GLU A 38 -9.56 -15.01 -10.62
N GLY A 39 -8.96 -14.66 -9.46
CA GLY A 39 -8.75 -13.29 -9.03
C GLY A 39 -7.97 -12.44 -10.03
N LEU A 40 -6.84 -12.95 -10.53
CA LEU A 40 -6.06 -12.25 -11.56
C LEU A 40 -6.85 -12.03 -12.85
N LYS A 41 -7.64 -13.01 -13.31
CA LYS A 41 -8.54 -12.87 -14.47
C LYS A 41 -9.61 -11.81 -14.22
N ALA A 42 -10.24 -11.83 -13.03
CA ALA A 42 -11.26 -10.85 -12.65
C ALA A 42 -10.66 -9.45 -12.56
N ALA A 43 -9.49 -9.29 -11.94
CA ALA A 43 -8.79 -8.01 -11.83
C ALA A 43 -8.48 -7.39 -13.20
N ARG A 44 -7.96 -8.16 -14.14
CA ARG A 44 -7.69 -7.69 -15.52
C ARG A 44 -8.95 -7.27 -16.27
N ARG A 45 -10.07 -8.00 -16.08
CA ARG A 45 -11.34 -7.72 -16.74
C ARG A 45 -12.06 -6.52 -16.16
N ASN A 46 -12.16 -6.44 -14.84
CA ASN A 46 -13.03 -5.49 -14.14
C ASN A 46 -12.29 -4.27 -13.61
N ARG A 47 -10.96 -4.31 -13.50
CA ARG A 47 -10.08 -3.24 -12.97
C ARG A 47 -10.62 -2.67 -11.67
N PRO A 48 -10.68 -3.45 -10.58
CA PRO A 48 -11.20 -2.99 -9.30
C PRO A 48 -10.36 -1.84 -8.75
N GLU A 49 -10.97 -1.02 -7.88
CA GLU A 49 -10.30 0.08 -7.20
C GLU A 49 -9.56 -0.38 -5.94
N LEU A 50 -9.86 -1.61 -5.46
CA LEU A 50 -9.18 -2.26 -4.35
C LEU A 50 -9.28 -3.78 -4.52
N ILE A 51 -8.21 -4.49 -4.17
CA ILE A 51 -8.19 -5.94 -4.05
C ILE A 51 -8.00 -6.31 -2.57
N ILE A 52 -8.96 -7.06 -2.01
CA ILE A 52 -8.83 -7.76 -0.73
C ILE A 52 -8.39 -9.18 -1.05
N LEU A 53 -7.28 -9.62 -0.49
CA LEU A 53 -6.59 -10.84 -0.93
C LEU A 53 -6.19 -11.71 0.26
N ASP A 54 -6.72 -12.92 0.34
CA ASP A 54 -6.22 -13.89 1.31
C ASP A 54 -4.79 -14.32 0.95
N VAL A 55 -3.97 -14.44 1.97
CA VAL A 55 -2.58 -14.90 1.82
C VAL A 55 -2.52 -16.41 1.65
N ILE A 56 -3.35 -17.16 2.37
CA ILE A 56 -3.28 -18.62 2.41
C ILE A 56 -4.39 -19.20 1.55
N MET A 57 -4.06 -19.52 0.30
CA MET A 57 -4.99 -20.14 -0.64
C MET A 57 -4.35 -21.36 -1.33
N PRO A 58 -5.15 -22.37 -1.74
CA PRO A 58 -4.66 -23.52 -2.49
C PRO A 58 -4.09 -23.13 -3.86
N GLY A 59 -3.01 -23.74 -4.26
CA GLY A 59 -2.39 -23.58 -5.57
C GLY A 59 -1.55 -22.29 -5.65
N MET A 60 -2.14 -21.16 -5.98
CA MET A 60 -1.45 -19.88 -6.03
C MET A 60 -1.77 -19.08 -4.75
N ASP A 61 -0.78 -18.91 -3.90
CA ASP A 61 -0.90 -18.13 -2.67
C ASP A 61 -1.07 -16.62 -2.93
N GLY A 62 -1.54 -15.87 -1.93
CA GLY A 62 -1.78 -14.43 -2.06
C GLY A 62 -0.51 -13.64 -2.35
N PHE A 63 0.65 -14.10 -1.89
CA PHE A 63 1.91 -13.42 -2.19
C PHE A 63 2.27 -13.54 -3.68
N ALA A 64 2.06 -14.72 -4.28
CA ALA A 64 2.24 -14.91 -5.72
C ALA A 64 1.26 -14.05 -6.53
N VAL A 65 -0.01 -14.03 -6.13
CA VAL A 65 -1.02 -13.15 -6.76
C VAL A 65 -0.62 -11.69 -6.69
N CYS A 66 -0.16 -11.21 -5.53
CA CYS A 66 0.26 -9.82 -5.36
C CYS A 66 1.48 -9.48 -6.24
N ARG A 67 2.48 -10.37 -6.33
CA ARG A 67 3.63 -10.18 -7.24
C ARG A 67 3.18 -10.08 -8.71
N GLU A 68 2.24 -10.91 -9.16
CA GLU A 68 1.68 -10.84 -10.50
C GLU A 68 0.92 -9.50 -10.74
N ILE A 69 0.16 -9.02 -9.74
CA ILE A 69 -0.50 -7.71 -9.80
C ILE A 69 0.55 -6.59 -9.95
N ARG A 70 1.65 -6.64 -9.20
CA ARG A 70 2.70 -5.62 -9.28
C ARG A 70 3.54 -5.68 -10.55
N ALA A 71 3.65 -6.86 -11.16
CA ALA A 71 4.32 -7.04 -12.45
C ALA A 71 3.45 -6.63 -13.65
N ASP A 72 2.13 -6.57 -13.50
CA ASP A 72 1.21 -6.21 -14.57
C ASP A 72 1.05 -4.67 -14.66
N PRO A 73 1.42 -4.03 -15.79
CA PRO A 73 1.35 -2.56 -15.93
C PRO A 73 -0.07 -1.99 -15.76
N VAL A 74 -1.10 -2.80 -15.99
CA VAL A 74 -2.51 -2.37 -15.86
C VAL A 74 -2.98 -2.45 -14.41
N LEU A 75 -2.46 -3.41 -13.63
CA LEU A 75 -2.91 -3.70 -12.27
C LEU A 75 -2.00 -3.10 -11.19
N THR A 76 -0.78 -2.73 -11.54
CA THR A 76 0.28 -2.37 -10.58
C THR A 76 -0.09 -1.23 -9.61
N ASN A 77 -1.00 -0.34 -10.02
CA ASN A 77 -1.47 0.77 -9.20
C ASN A 77 -2.74 0.45 -8.40
N ILE A 78 -3.29 -0.76 -8.50
CA ILE A 78 -4.44 -1.16 -7.70
C ILE A 78 -3.95 -1.49 -6.28
N PRO A 79 -4.48 -0.84 -5.24
CA PRO A 79 -4.11 -1.16 -3.87
C PRO A 79 -4.54 -2.57 -3.49
N VAL A 80 -3.72 -3.22 -2.66
CA VAL A 80 -3.94 -4.59 -2.16
C VAL A 80 -3.96 -4.58 -0.64
N LEU A 81 -5.08 -5.02 -0.07
CA LEU A 81 -5.24 -5.31 1.36
C LEU A 81 -5.13 -6.81 1.58
N PHE A 82 -4.10 -7.27 2.27
CA PHE A 82 -3.99 -8.68 2.64
C PHE A 82 -4.92 -9.05 3.81
N LEU A 83 -5.58 -10.19 3.67
CA LEU A 83 -6.16 -10.92 4.80
C LEU A 83 -5.19 -12.03 5.18
N THR A 84 -4.84 -12.14 6.46
CA THR A 84 -3.83 -13.10 6.88
C THR A 84 -4.15 -13.72 8.22
N ALA A 85 -4.01 -15.05 8.36
CA ALA A 85 -3.95 -15.68 9.67
C ALA A 85 -2.71 -15.13 10.39
N LYS A 86 -2.72 -14.98 11.73
CA LYS A 86 -1.59 -14.47 12.55
C LYS A 86 -0.25 -15.01 12.05
N ILE A 87 0.41 -14.27 11.21
CA ILE A 87 1.69 -14.63 10.60
C ILE A 87 2.79 -14.20 11.58
N LYS A 88 3.78 -15.08 11.82
CA LYS A 88 5.02 -14.74 12.51
C LYS A 88 5.66 -13.51 11.85
N ASP A 89 6.42 -12.74 12.60
CA ASP A 89 7.03 -11.49 12.08
C ASP A 89 7.84 -11.69 10.79
N GLU A 90 8.41 -12.89 10.58
CA GLU A 90 9.11 -13.29 9.34
C GLU A 90 8.19 -13.37 8.11
N ASP A 91 6.94 -13.82 8.29
CA ASP A 91 5.96 -13.94 7.21
C ASP A 91 5.36 -12.57 6.83
N LYS A 92 5.23 -11.66 7.81
CA LYS A 92 4.84 -10.26 7.54
C LYS A 92 5.85 -9.59 6.62
N ILE A 93 7.14 -9.81 6.85
CA ILE A 93 8.22 -9.27 6.02
C ILE A 93 8.12 -9.81 4.59
N THR A 94 7.84 -11.10 4.41
CA THR A 94 7.67 -11.71 3.08
C THR A 94 6.44 -11.16 2.36
N GLY A 95 5.33 -10.95 3.07
CA GLY A 95 4.09 -10.40 2.50
C GLY A 95 4.22 -8.95 2.04
N PHE A 96 4.89 -8.14 2.84
CA PHE A 96 5.14 -6.75 2.48
C PHE A 96 6.14 -6.61 1.32
N ASN A 97 7.11 -7.52 1.20
CA ASN A 97 8.00 -7.58 0.04
C ASN A 97 7.24 -7.97 -1.26
N ALA A 98 6.06 -8.57 -1.15
CA ALA A 98 5.18 -8.81 -2.29
C ALA A 98 4.48 -7.54 -2.82
N GLY A 99 4.50 -6.44 -2.07
CA GLY A 99 3.98 -5.14 -2.51
C GLY A 99 2.53 -4.84 -2.09
N ALA A 100 2.02 -5.44 -1.01
CA ALA A 100 0.73 -5.05 -0.44
C ALA A 100 0.78 -3.66 0.19
N ASP A 101 -0.35 -2.97 0.21
CA ASP A 101 -0.48 -1.62 0.76
C ASP A 101 -0.89 -1.63 2.23
N ASP A 102 -1.61 -2.68 2.66
CA ASP A 102 -2.04 -2.87 4.04
C ASP A 102 -2.32 -4.34 4.33
N TYR A 103 -2.55 -4.68 5.61
CA TYR A 103 -2.92 -6.03 6.04
C TYR A 103 -3.92 -6.00 7.19
N LEU A 104 -4.75 -7.04 7.25
CA LEU A 104 -5.71 -7.29 8.32
C LEU A 104 -5.60 -8.75 8.78
N CYS A 105 -5.37 -8.95 10.09
CA CYS A 105 -5.20 -10.29 10.65
C CYS A 105 -6.53 -11.01 10.86
N LYS A 106 -6.64 -12.27 10.45
CA LYS A 106 -7.74 -13.18 10.79
C LYS A 106 -7.55 -13.75 12.21
N PRO A 107 -8.60 -13.84 13.06
CA PRO A 107 -9.93 -13.31 12.84
C PRO A 107 -9.96 -11.79 12.98
N PHE A 108 -10.70 -11.12 12.10
CA PHE A 108 -10.81 -9.66 12.07
C PHE A 108 -12.20 -9.17 12.49
N ASN A 109 -12.25 -7.92 12.93
CA ASN A 109 -13.48 -7.20 13.13
C ASN A 109 -13.95 -6.60 11.78
N ILE A 110 -15.23 -6.73 11.50
CA ILE A 110 -15.84 -6.19 10.27
C ILE A 110 -15.73 -4.67 10.20
N ASP A 111 -15.92 -3.97 11.31
CA ASP A 111 -15.80 -2.51 11.34
C ASP A 111 -14.37 -2.07 11.03
N GLU A 112 -13.36 -2.83 11.49
CA GLU A 112 -11.96 -2.59 11.15
C GLU A 112 -11.70 -2.80 9.64
N LEU A 113 -12.26 -3.87 9.05
CA LEU A 113 -12.16 -4.10 7.62
C LEU A 113 -12.75 -2.94 6.82
N ILE A 114 -13.98 -2.52 7.14
CA ILE A 114 -14.68 -1.41 6.47
C ILE A 114 -13.88 -0.11 6.59
N LEU A 115 -13.34 0.18 7.77
CA LEU A 115 -12.53 1.36 8.03
C LEU A 115 -11.27 1.37 7.14
N ARG A 116 -10.56 0.23 7.03
CA ARG A 116 -9.37 0.09 6.17
C ARG A 116 -9.71 0.24 4.69
N VAL A 117 -10.78 -0.42 4.24
CA VAL A 117 -11.28 -0.30 2.85
C VAL A 117 -11.58 1.17 2.51
N ARG A 118 -12.29 1.88 3.36
CA ARG A 118 -12.60 3.31 3.17
C ARG A 118 -11.33 4.17 3.15
N ALA A 119 -10.39 3.94 4.06
CA ALA A 119 -9.14 4.67 4.14
C ALA A 119 -8.29 4.46 2.86
N ILE A 120 -8.21 3.24 2.35
CA ILE A 120 -7.47 2.92 1.12
C ILE A 120 -8.14 3.60 -0.08
N LEU A 121 -9.46 3.46 -0.25
CA LEU A 121 -10.18 4.01 -1.39
C LEU A 121 -10.19 5.55 -1.38
N ARG A 122 -10.25 6.18 -0.22
CA ARG A 122 -10.15 7.65 -0.10
C ARG A 122 -8.80 8.16 -0.60
N ARG A 123 -7.70 7.48 -0.30
CA ARG A 123 -6.37 7.83 -0.79
C ARG A 123 -6.27 7.74 -2.32
N THR A 124 -6.87 6.71 -2.93
CA THR A 124 -6.85 6.55 -4.39
C THR A 124 -7.69 7.60 -5.12
N GLN A 125 -8.76 8.07 -4.49
CA GLN A 125 -9.63 9.13 -5.06
C GLN A 125 -9.04 10.54 -4.87
N HIS A 126 -8.17 10.73 -3.88
CA HIS A 126 -7.47 11.97 -3.61
C HIS A 126 -5.96 11.69 -3.59
N PRO A 127 -5.33 11.39 -4.74
CA PRO A 127 -3.88 11.40 -4.78
C PRO A 127 -3.46 12.77 -4.25
N ALA A 128 -2.44 12.79 -3.37
CA ALA A 128 -1.95 13.98 -2.65
C ALA A 128 -1.64 15.21 -3.54
N SER A 129 -1.91 15.10 -4.84
CA SER A 129 -1.76 16.11 -5.88
C SER A 129 -3.07 16.72 -6.41
N ALA A 130 -4.22 16.58 -5.73
CA ALA A 130 -5.49 17.21 -6.17
C ALA A 130 -5.47 18.78 -6.16
N GLY A 131 -4.29 19.37 -6.17
CA GLY A 131 -4.08 20.83 -6.21
C GLY A 131 -3.74 21.41 -7.58
N THR A 132 -3.33 20.62 -8.60
CA THR A 132 -3.06 21.20 -9.94
C THR A 132 -3.07 20.13 -11.02
N THR A 133 -3.79 20.35 -12.08
CA THR A 133 -3.91 19.57 -13.33
C THR A 133 -2.65 19.59 -14.22
N GLN A 134 -1.49 19.88 -13.67
CA GLN A 134 -0.20 19.76 -14.36
C GLN A 134 0.70 18.89 -13.50
N GLY A 135 1.26 17.82 -14.06
CA GLY A 135 2.21 16.93 -13.39
C GLY A 135 3.27 17.73 -12.66
N THR A 136 3.17 17.79 -11.35
CA THR A 136 4.13 18.48 -10.49
C THR A 136 5.18 17.47 -10.04
N THR A 137 6.43 17.79 -10.21
CA THR A 137 7.54 17.01 -9.68
C THR A 137 7.90 17.56 -8.30
N VAL A 138 7.95 16.67 -7.30
CA VAL A 138 8.48 17.01 -5.96
C VAL A 138 9.93 16.54 -5.90
N SER A 139 10.87 17.45 -5.62
CA SER A 139 12.29 17.13 -5.62
C SER A 139 12.94 17.42 -4.26
N VAL A 140 13.81 16.51 -3.83
CA VAL A 140 14.67 16.68 -2.65
C VAL A 140 16.07 16.18 -3.00
N GLY A 141 17.03 17.10 -3.10
CA GLY A 141 18.36 16.80 -3.64
C GLY A 141 18.27 16.26 -5.07
N GLU A 142 18.89 15.11 -5.32
CA GLU A 142 18.89 14.45 -6.64
C GLU A 142 17.68 13.51 -6.86
N TYR A 143 16.78 13.38 -5.89
CA TYR A 143 15.58 12.57 -6.00
C TYR A 143 14.42 13.43 -6.51
N SER A 144 13.68 12.94 -7.51
CA SER A 144 12.51 13.63 -8.02
C SER A 144 11.34 12.68 -8.24
N LEU A 145 10.23 12.97 -7.58
CA LEU A 145 8.99 12.19 -7.60
C LEU A 145 8.00 12.81 -8.59
N ASP A 146 7.63 12.06 -9.61
CA ASP A 146 6.58 12.44 -10.56
C ASP A 146 5.21 12.10 -9.98
N THR A 147 4.40 13.11 -9.74
CA THR A 147 3.08 12.94 -9.10
C THR A 147 2.01 12.38 -10.03
N ALA A 148 2.25 12.34 -11.34
CA ALA A 148 1.30 11.81 -12.32
C ALA A 148 1.53 10.31 -12.59
N THR A 149 2.79 9.85 -12.52
CA THR A 149 3.16 8.49 -12.95
C THR A 149 3.50 7.54 -11.81
N PHE A 150 3.59 8.03 -10.57
CA PHE A 150 4.08 7.27 -9.41
C PHE A 150 5.52 6.77 -9.59
N GLU A 151 6.31 7.48 -10.40
CA GLU A 151 7.70 7.18 -10.63
C GLU A 151 8.62 8.10 -9.82
N LEU A 152 9.60 7.50 -9.17
CA LEU A 152 10.69 8.21 -8.52
C LEU A 152 11.94 8.11 -9.39
N HIS A 153 12.54 9.24 -9.74
CA HIS A 153 13.90 9.27 -10.26
C HIS A 153 14.89 9.26 -9.09
N THR A 154 15.82 8.32 -9.12
CA THR A 154 16.87 8.17 -8.10
C THR A 154 18.24 8.36 -8.76
N PRO A 155 19.25 8.89 -8.06
CA PRO A 155 20.58 9.11 -8.61
C PRO A 155 21.32 7.82 -8.99
N HIS A 156 20.95 6.70 -8.35
CA HIS A 156 21.70 5.45 -8.47
C HIS A 156 21.01 4.37 -9.30
N ARG A 157 19.68 4.39 -9.39
CA ARG A 157 18.87 3.34 -10.07
C ARG A 157 18.02 3.88 -11.21
N GLY A 158 18.09 5.20 -11.49
CA GLY A 158 17.23 5.85 -12.47
C GLY A 158 15.77 5.88 -12.02
N LYS A 159 14.83 5.56 -12.90
CA LYS A 159 13.41 5.57 -12.62
C LYS A 159 12.95 4.29 -11.91
N VAL A 160 12.29 4.45 -10.80
CA VAL A 160 11.71 3.39 -9.98
C VAL A 160 10.21 3.64 -9.83
N ARG A 161 9.40 2.62 -10.11
CA ARG A 161 7.95 2.71 -9.93
C ARG A 161 7.57 2.32 -8.50
N LEU A 162 6.71 3.11 -7.89
CA LEU A 162 6.24 2.92 -6.53
C LEU A 162 4.85 2.29 -6.51
N THR A 163 4.55 1.51 -5.45
CA THR A 163 3.15 1.13 -5.15
C THR A 163 2.38 2.34 -4.63
N PRO A 164 1.03 2.32 -4.64
CA PRO A 164 0.23 3.46 -4.16
C PRO A 164 0.67 3.98 -2.79
N VAL A 165 0.80 3.10 -1.81
CA VAL A 165 1.17 3.53 -0.45
C VAL A 165 2.64 3.95 -0.34
N GLN A 166 3.55 3.37 -1.13
CA GLN A 166 4.95 3.82 -1.18
C GLN A 166 5.04 5.24 -1.74
N TYR A 167 4.22 5.53 -2.76
CA TYR A 167 4.11 6.87 -3.31
C TYR A 167 3.59 7.85 -2.25
N ASP A 168 2.47 7.54 -1.59
CA ASP A 168 1.87 8.41 -0.58
C ASP A 168 2.84 8.70 0.57
N LEU A 169 3.52 7.66 1.09
CA LEU A 169 4.51 7.80 2.15
C LEU A 169 5.69 8.67 1.71
N LEU A 170 6.24 8.40 0.53
CA LEU A 170 7.38 9.14 0.03
C LEU A 170 7.01 10.59 -0.32
N TYR A 171 5.85 10.80 -0.96
CA TYR A 171 5.32 12.13 -1.26
C TYR A 171 5.16 12.96 0.02
N HIS A 172 4.59 12.35 1.07
CA HIS A 172 4.41 13.03 2.36
C HIS A 172 5.75 13.46 2.96
N LEU A 173 6.74 12.57 2.98
CA LEU A 173 8.07 12.88 3.49
C LEU A 173 8.80 13.92 2.64
N MET A 174 8.73 13.81 1.30
CA MET A 174 9.41 14.74 0.37
C MET A 174 8.74 16.11 0.30
N SER A 175 7.46 16.21 0.62
CA SER A 175 6.76 17.50 0.72
C SER A 175 7.16 18.30 1.95
N HIS A 176 7.79 17.66 2.94
CA HIS A 176 8.22 18.29 4.20
C HIS A 176 9.64 17.86 4.57
N PRO A 177 10.65 18.16 3.73
CA PRO A 177 12.02 17.69 3.95
C PRO A 177 12.58 18.25 5.27
N GLY A 178 13.29 17.39 6.00
CA GLY A 178 13.84 17.70 7.32
C GLY A 178 12.86 17.57 8.49
N GLN A 179 11.55 17.47 8.23
CA GLN A 179 10.57 17.22 9.28
C GLN A 179 10.62 15.74 9.71
N ILE A 180 10.58 15.50 11.02
CA ILE A 180 10.59 14.15 11.59
C ILE A 180 9.15 13.73 11.88
N TYR A 181 8.80 12.54 11.41
CA TYR A 181 7.49 11.93 11.58
C TYR A 181 7.59 10.64 12.38
N SER A 182 6.88 10.56 13.52
CA SER A 182 6.77 9.30 14.23
C SER A 182 5.96 8.27 13.42
N PRO A 183 6.18 6.95 13.61
CA PRO A 183 5.39 5.92 12.93
C PRO A 183 3.89 6.07 13.14
N MET A 184 3.43 6.42 14.35
CA MET A 184 2.01 6.65 14.63
C MET A 184 1.46 7.86 13.89
N ARG A 185 2.23 8.94 13.79
CA ARG A 185 1.85 10.11 13.02
C ARG A 185 1.73 9.79 11.52
N LEU A 186 2.66 9.00 10.98
CA LEU A 186 2.58 8.52 9.59
C LEU A 186 1.36 7.62 9.36
N LEU A 187 1.01 6.73 10.30
CA LEU A 187 -0.22 5.94 10.21
C LEU A 187 -1.46 6.83 10.10
N ASN A 188 -1.52 7.91 10.84
CA ASN A 188 -2.64 8.84 10.79
C ASN A 188 -2.62 9.68 9.50
N GLU A 189 -1.47 10.28 9.13
CA GLU A 189 -1.39 11.25 8.02
C GLU A 189 -1.27 10.59 6.63
N VAL A 190 -0.70 9.38 6.54
CA VAL A 190 -0.51 8.66 5.26
C VAL A 190 -1.53 7.55 5.09
N TRP A 191 -1.80 6.71 6.12
CA TRP A 191 -2.81 5.63 6.05
C TRP A 191 -4.20 6.11 6.42
N ASP A 192 -4.32 7.34 6.96
CA ASP A 192 -5.59 7.92 7.39
C ASP A 192 -6.31 7.06 8.46
N TYR A 193 -5.51 6.44 9.31
CA TYR A 193 -6.02 5.67 10.43
C TYR A 193 -6.36 6.57 11.61
N PRO A 194 -7.48 6.31 12.30
CA PRO A 194 -7.78 6.99 13.55
C PRO A 194 -6.64 6.84 14.56
N THR A 195 -6.50 7.83 15.43
CA THR A 195 -5.54 7.79 16.53
C THR A 195 -5.68 6.48 17.30
N ASP A 196 -4.56 5.84 17.62
CA ASP A 196 -4.47 4.55 18.32
C ASP A 196 -4.96 3.31 17.52
N THR A 197 -5.15 3.45 16.21
CA THR A 197 -5.51 2.34 15.32
C THR A 197 -4.32 1.95 14.43
N GLY A 198 -4.19 0.66 14.15
CA GLY A 198 -3.11 0.14 13.32
C GLY A 198 -1.81 -0.13 14.09
N SER A 199 -0.84 -0.73 13.40
CA SER A 199 0.46 -1.09 13.99
C SER A 199 1.58 -0.22 13.39
N PRO A 200 2.46 0.37 14.21
CA PRO A 200 3.66 1.05 13.75
C PRO A 200 4.57 0.19 12.86
N ASP A 201 4.43 -1.14 12.94
CA ASP A 201 5.20 -2.08 12.14
C ASP A 201 4.85 -1.98 10.65
N LEU A 202 3.61 -1.59 10.31
CA LEU A 202 3.20 -1.30 8.94
C LEU A 202 4.12 -0.22 8.31
N VAL A 203 4.29 0.89 9.01
CA VAL A 203 5.18 1.98 8.56
C VAL A 203 6.64 1.51 8.45
N ARG A 204 7.14 0.76 9.45
CA ARG A 204 8.52 0.25 9.46
C ARG A 204 8.81 -0.61 8.24
N VAL A 205 7.87 -1.46 7.86
CA VAL A 205 8.03 -2.33 6.70
C VAL A 205 8.01 -1.54 5.39
N HIS A 206 7.08 -0.59 5.24
CA HIS A 206 7.05 0.26 4.04
C HIS A 206 8.29 1.14 3.91
N VAL A 207 8.81 1.68 5.01
CA VAL A 207 10.10 2.39 5.02
C VAL A 207 11.25 1.48 4.62
N LYS A 208 11.29 0.24 5.14
CA LYS A 208 12.30 -0.75 4.74
C LYS A 208 12.24 -1.03 3.24
N ASN A 209 11.05 -1.31 2.70
CA ASN A 209 10.85 -1.61 1.29
C ASN A 209 11.18 -0.41 0.38
N LEU A 210 10.83 0.81 0.80
CA LEU A 210 11.25 2.02 0.10
C LEU A 210 12.77 2.13 0.06
N ARG A 211 13.47 1.89 1.16
CA ARG A 211 14.93 1.93 1.19
C ARG A 211 15.55 0.90 0.23
N GLU A 212 15.00 -0.29 0.15
CA GLU A 212 15.46 -1.31 -0.82
C GLU A 212 15.31 -0.85 -2.27
N LEU A 213 14.35 0.03 -2.55
CA LEU A 213 14.09 0.58 -3.87
C LEU A 213 14.94 1.83 -4.17
N VAL A 214 15.16 2.71 -3.19
CA VAL A 214 15.66 4.07 -3.44
C VAL A 214 17.08 4.31 -2.95
N GLU A 215 17.56 3.57 -1.95
CA GLU A 215 18.89 3.77 -1.38
C GLU A 215 19.97 3.00 -2.15
N LEU A 216 21.18 3.52 -2.13
CA LEU A 216 22.34 2.78 -2.63
C LEU A 216 22.64 1.57 -1.74
N ASP A 217 22.67 1.78 -0.43
CA ASP A 217 22.73 0.74 0.60
C ASP A 217 21.58 0.93 1.60
N PRO A 218 20.58 0.04 1.59
CA PRO A 218 19.44 0.11 2.52
C PRO A 218 19.82 0.00 4.00
N ARG A 219 21.01 -0.52 4.32
CA ARG A 219 21.50 -0.67 5.71
C ARG A 219 22.08 0.64 6.25
N THR A 220 22.58 1.48 5.36
CA THR A 220 23.13 2.80 5.67
C THR A 220 22.36 3.90 4.89
N PRO A 221 21.05 4.08 5.14
CA PRO A 221 20.20 4.93 4.34
C PRO A 221 20.60 6.40 4.46
N ALA A 222 20.85 7.03 3.31
CA ALA A 222 21.22 8.44 3.22
C ALA A 222 20.00 9.34 2.97
N PHE A 223 19.02 8.89 2.19
CA PHE A 223 17.86 9.65 1.79
C PHE A 223 16.71 9.54 2.79
N ILE A 224 16.20 8.32 3.06
CA ILE A 224 15.15 8.09 4.06
C ILE A 224 15.82 7.75 5.39
N ARG A 225 16.02 8.73 6.26
CA ARG A 225 16.77 8.58 7.51
C ARG A 225 15.87 8.18 8.68
N THR A 226 16.42 7.38 9.59
CA THR A 226 15.80 7.14 10.90
C THR A 226 16.43 8.10 11.92
N VAL A 227 15.58 8.79 12.67
CA VAL A 227 15.99 9.55 13.84
C VAL A 227 15.63 8.69 15.06
N PRO A 228 16.62 8.11 15.76
CA PRO A 228 16.38 7.17 16.86
C PRO A 228 15.47 7.76 17.93
N GLY A 229 14.39 7.02 18.28
CA GLY A 229 13.39 7.44 19.26
C GLY A 229 12.32 8.41 18.75
N TYR A 230 12.50 9.00 17.56
CA TYR A 230 11.57 10.01 17.01
C TYR A 230 10.82 9.53 15.78
N GLY A 231 11.49 8.90 14.80
CA GLY A 231 10.83 8.41 13.59
C GLY A 231 11.65 8.56 12.32
N TYR A 232 11.01 9.00 11.25
CA TYR A 232 11.58 9.05 9.90
C TYR A 232 11.55 10.46 9.31
N THR A 233 12.51 10.75 8.46
CA THR A 233 12.61 11.99 7.70
C THR A 233 13.34 11.72 6.38
N VAL A 234 13.17 12.60 5.37
CA VAL A 234 14.05 12.64 4.21
C VAL A 234 15.12 13.70 4.40
N SER A 235 16.34 13.39 3.98
CA SER A 235 17.46 14.32 4.08
C SER A 235 17.39 15.39 3.01
N ILE A 236 17.66 16.63 3.39
CA ILE A 236 17.85 17.76 2.47
C ILE A 236 19.29 17.76 1.93
N ASP A 237 20.23 17.33 2.78
CA ASP A 237 21.64 17.19 2.42
C ASP A 237 22.04 15.71 2.43
N PRO A 238 22.69 15.20 1.37
CA PRO A 238 23.15 13.82 1.27
C PRO A 238 24.43 13.53 2.08
N ASN A 239 24.71 14.27 3.17
CA ASN A 239 25.86 14.02 4.06
C ASN A 239 25.42 13.77 5.49
#